data_8987eba857a498017a008ea369d76ddc
#
_entry.id   8987eba857a498017a008ea369d76ddc
#
_cell.length_a   1.000
_cell.length_b   1.000
_cell.length_c   1.000
_cell.angle_alpha   90.00
_cell.angle_beta   90.00
_cell.angle_gamma   90.00
#
_symmetry.space_group_name_H-M   'P 1'
#
loop_
_entity.id
_entity.type
_entity.pdbx_description
1 polymer ?
#
loop_
_entity_poly.entity_id
_entity_poly.type
_entity_poly.pdbx_seq_one_letter_code
_entity_poly.pdbx_strand_id
1 'polypeptide(L)'
;MIWTRADSDLTNRLKAKVQSYEWVLGVYDMMLHNYGPNKIIGTAHIQVNDDMTAKEIHRLTRQIQVWVYSSLGIILTIWIYASNNEWEFGKIQKELNQIIRNYENIIQMHGFYVDDSTNNISFDLIFDFKEEHPEKIVRKIKKEIKSKFPDYEYSVIIDNDVSE
;
A
#
# COMPACT_ATOMS: atom_id res chain seq x y z
N MET A 1 9.44 -26.95 2.71
CA MET A 1 8.06 -26.56 2.31
C MET A 1 8.23 -25.54 1.21
N ILE A 2 7.84 -25.84 -0.02
CA ILE A 2 8.01 -24.93 -1.17
C ILE A 2 6.76 -24.04 -1.17
N TRP A 3 6.94 -22.75 -0.94
CA TRP A 3 5.88 -21.75 -1.08
C TRP A 3 5.69 -21.51 -2.58
N THR A 4 4.62 -22.02 -3.17
CA THR A 4 4.26 -21.68 -4.54
C THR A 4 3.31 -20.48 -4.51
N ARG A 5 3.61 -19.48 -5.33
CA ARG A 5 2.77 -18.31 -5.55
C ARG A 5 1.39 -18.75 -6.08
N ALA A 6 0.33 -18.12 -5.62
CA ALA A 6 -0.99 -18.29 -6.23
C ALA A 6 -0.97 -17.71 -7.66
N ASP A 7 -1.86 -18.21 -8.50
CA ASP A 7 -2.02 -17.76 -9.88
C ASP A 7 -2.19 -16.23 -9.94
N SER A 8 -1.39 -15.57 -10.76
CA SER A 8 -1.45 -14.11 -10.96
C SER A 8 -2.84 -13.64 -11.42
N ASP A 9 -3.56 -14.46 -12.20
CA ASP A 9 -4.94 -14.16 -12.61
C ASP A 9 -5.90 -14.12 -11.41
N LEU A 10 -5.77 -15.06 -10.48
CA LEU A 10 -6.58 -15.07 -9.25
C LEU A 10 -6.31 -13.82 -8.40
N THR A 11 -5.03 -13.45 -8.24
CA THR A 11 -4.63 -12.26 -7.48
C THR A 11 -5.22 -10.99 -8.10
N ASN A 12 -5.12 -10.84 -9.42
CA ASN A 12 -5.66 -9.68 -10.14
C ASN A 12 -7.18 -9.58 -10.06
N ARG A 13 -7.88 -10.70 -10.20
CA ARG A 13 -9.34 -10.77 -10.07
C ARG A 13 -9.79 -10.43 -8.65
N LEU A 14 -9.10 -10.95 -7.64
CA LEU A 14 -9.38 -10.63 -6.25
C LEU A 14 -9.14 -9.15 -5.95
N LYS A 15 -8.01 -8.60 -6.42
CA LYS A 15 -7.68 -7.17 -6.30
C LYS A 15 -8.79 -6.30 -6.91
N ALA A 16 -9.22 -6.60 -8.14
CA ALA A 16 -10.30 -5.88 -8.80
C ALA A 16 -11.62 -5.95 -8.02
N LYS A 17 -11.94 -7.13 -7.45
CA LYS A 17 -13.14 -7.29 -6.63
C LYS A 17 -13.07 -6.49 -5.33
N VAL A 18 -11.96 -6.51 -4.62
CA VAL A 18 -11.77 -5.71 -3.39
C VAL A 18 -11.85 -4.22 -3.72
N GLN A 19 -11.24 -3.79 -4.82
CA GLN A 19 -11.31 -2.40 -5.30
C GLN A 19 -12.74 -1.93 -5.60
N SER A 20 -13.66 -2.84 -5.91
CA SER A 20 -15.05 -2.51 -6.25
C SER A 20 -15.94 -2.20 -5.04
N TYR A 21 -15.45 -2.39 -3.81
CA TYR A 21 -16.22 -2.02 -2.62
C TYR A 21 -16.25 -0.50 -2.46
N GLU A 22 -17.43 0.02 -2.13
CA GLU A 22 -17.56 1.41 -1.69
C GLU A 22 -16.62 1.69 -0.52
N TRP A 23 -15.96 2.85 -0.49
CA TRP A 23 -14.97 3.30 0.50
C TRP A 23 -13.56 2.70 0.33
N VAL A 24 -13.32 1.76 -0.57
CA VAL A 24 -11.97 1.32 -0.93
C VAL A 24 -11.40 2.25 -2.00
N LEU A 25 -10.45 3.08 -1.61
CA LEU A 25 -9.77 4.04 -2.49
C LEU A 25 -8.66 3.39 -3.31
N GLY A 26 -8.02 2.37 -2.76
CA GLY A 26 -6.95 1.62 -3.41
C GLY A 26 -6.72 0.26 -2.76
N VAL A 27 -6.11 -0.66 -3.51
CA VAL A 27 -5.67 -1.98 -3.02
C VAL A 27 -4.22 -2.18 -3.40
N TYR A 28 -3.38 -2.45 -2.41
CA TYR A 28 -1.93 -2.57 -2.53
C TYR A 28 -1.43 -3.86 -1.87
N ASP A 29 -0.23 -4.29 -2.24
CA ASP A 29 0.53 -5.39 -1.62
C ASP A 29 -0.31 -6.66 -1.43
N MET A 30 -1.14 -6.98 -2.42
CA MET A 30 -1.93 -8.20 -2.37
C MET A 30 -1.05 -9.41 -2.66
N MET A 31 -0.86 -10.22 -1.64
CA MET A 31 -0.10 -11.46 -1.74
C MET A 31 -0.98 -12.65 -1.37
N LEU A 32 -0.91 -13.71 -2.19
CA LEU A 32 -1.60 -14.96 -1.95
C LEU A 32 -0.58 -16.10 -1.88
N HIS A 33 -0.65 -16.89 -0.83
CA HIS A 33 0.24 -18.03 -0.61
C HIS A 33 -0.54 -19.32 -0.47
N ASN A 34 -0.13 -20.35 -1.22
CA ASN A 34 -0.65 -21.70 -1.05
C ASN A 34 -0.07 -22.34 0.21
N TYR A 35 -0.93 -22.67 1.15
CA TYR A 35 -0.58 -23.31 2.42
C TYR A 35 -1.08 -24.76 2.44
N GLY A 36 -0.59 -25.56 1.50
CA GLY A 36 -1.06 -26.93 1.30
C GLY A 36 -2.11 -27.04 0.17
N PRO A 37 -2.61 -28.25 -0.09
CA PRO A 37 -3.36 -28.54 -1.31
C PRO A 37 -4.69 -27.81 -1.45
N ASN A 38 -5.29 -27.34 -0.35
CA ASN A 38 -6.62 -26.72 -0.36
C ASN A 38 -6.71 -25.48 0.52
N LYS A 39 -5.59 -24.85 0.88
CA LYS A 39 -5.59 -23.69 1.75
C LYS A 39 -4.75 -22.54 1.18
N ILE A 40 -5.42 -21.46 0.85
CA ILE A 40 -4.78 -20.21 0.44
C ILE A 40 -4.94 -19.21 1.58
N ILE A 41 -3.83 -18.57 1.94
CA ILE A 41 -3.79 -17.46 2.90
C ILE A 41 -3.24 -16.24 2.15
N GLY A 42 -3.84 -15.09 2.37
CA GLY A 42 -3.40 -13.87 1.73
C GLY A 42 -3.36 -12.68 2.67
N THR A 43 -2.67 -11.66 2.21
CA THR A 43 -2.64 -10.33 2.80
C THR A 43 -2.95 -9.29 1.74
N ALA A 44 -3.50 -8.17 2.13
CA ALA A 44 -3.70 -7.00 1.29
C ALA A 44 -3.73 -5.74 2.14
N HIS A 45 -3.25 -4.62 1.59
CA HIS A 45 -3.52 -3.30 2.12
C HIS A 45 -4.68 -2.68 1.35
N ILE A 46 -5.65 -2.12 2.06
CA ILE A 46 -6.68 -1.27 1.45
C ILE A 46 -6.53 0.16 1.94
N GLN A 47 -6.66 1.10 1.02
CA GLN A 47 -6.70 2.51 1.34
C GLN A 47 -8.14 2.96 1.55
N VAL A 48 -8.37 3.69 2.63
CA VAL A 48 -9.68 4.25 3.01
C VAL A 48 -9.50 5.71 3.46
N ASN A 49 -10.59 6.46 3.55
CA ASN A 49 -10.54 7.80 4.12
C ASN A 49 -10.18 7.77 5.61
N ASP A 50 -9.40 8.75 6.05
CA ASP A 50 -8.93 8.87 7.44
C ASP A 50 -10.04 9.29 8.44
N ASP A 51 -11.17 9.78 7.96
CA ASP A 51 -12.35 10.13 8.75
C ASP A 51 -13.26 8.91 9.05
N MET A 52 -12.96 7.73 8.51
CA MET A 52 -13.72 6.52 8.81
C MET A 52 -13.54 6.07 10.26
N THR A 53 -14.66 5.77 10.90
CA THR A 53 -14.65 5.24 12.26
C THR A 53 -14.16 3.77 12.29
N ALA A 54 -13.62 3.33 13.43
CA ALA A 54 -13.22 1.94 13.63
C ALA A 54 -14.38 0.95 13.35
N LYS A 55 -15.64 1.34 13.62
CA LYS A 55 -16.81 0.54 13.33
C LYS A 55 -17.03 0.36 11.82
N GLU A 56 -16.84 1.40 11.04
CA GLU A 56 -16.98 1.38 9.58
C GLU A 56 -15.88 0.56 8.93
N ILE A 57 -14.64 0.78 9.36
CA ILE A 57 -13.47 0.00 8.91
C ILE A 57 -13.68 -1.49 9.23
N HIS A 58 -14.11 -1.82 10.46
CA HIS A 58 -14.39 -3.21 10.82
C HIS A 58 -15.48 -3.83 9.95
N ARG A 59 -16.57 -3.09 9.68
CA ARG A 59 -17.66 -3.56 8.83
C ARG A 59 -17.16 -3.84 7.41
N LEU A 60 -16.43 -2.90 6.82
CA LEU A 60 -15.88 -3.02 5.47
C LEU A 60 -14.95 -4.24 5.36
N THR A 61 -13.94 -4.32 6.22
CA THR A 61 -12.97 -5.41 6.20
C THR A 61 -13.64 -6.76 6.42
N ARG A 62 -14.63 -6.82 7.34
CA ARG A 62 -15.37 -8.06 7.59
C ARG A 62 -16.21 -8.50 6.40
N GLN A 63 -16.86 -7.58 5.70
CA GLN A 63 -17.60 -7.88 4.47
C GLN A 63 -16.69 -8.46 3.39
N ILE A 64 -15.54 -7.85 3.18
CA ILE A 64 -14.55 -8.33 2.20
C ILE A 64 -14.06 -9.74 2.60
N GLN A 65 -13.63 -9.93 3.85
CA GLN A 65 -13.12 -11.21 4.34
C GLN A 65 -14.14 -12.33 4.22
N VAL A 66 -15.40 -12.08 4.58
CA VAL A 66 -16.49 -13.08 4.48
C VAL A 66 -16.74 -13.45 3.03
N TRP A 67 -16.78 -12.47 2.13
CA TRP A 67 -16.98 -12.74 0.71
C TRP A 67 -15.82 -13.55 0.14
N VAL A 68 -14.58 -13.16 0.43
CA VAL A 68 -13.37 -13.84 -0.06
C VAL A 68 -13.34 -15.29 0.44
N TYR A 69 -13.65 -15.50 1.72
CA TYR A 69 -13.67 -16.86 2.28
C TYR A 69 -14.79 -17.71 1.69
N SER A 70 -16.02 -17.18 1.62
CA SER A 70 -17.16 -17.95 1.14
C SER A 70 -17.13 -18.25 -0.35
N SER A 71 -16.55 -17.36 -1.15
CA SER A 71 -16.49 -17.49 -2.61
C SER A 71 -15.24 -18.21 -3.12
N LEU A 72 -14.12 -18.06 -2.43
CA LEU A 72 -12.82 -18.51 -2.91
C LEU A 72 -12.07 -19.44 -1.92
N GLY A 73 -12.56 -19.60 -0.71
CA GLY A 73 -11.90 -20.39 0.34
C GLY A 73 -10.59 -19.76 0.86
N ILE A 74 -10.37 -18.47 0.57
CA ILE A 74 -9.13 -17.77 0.94
C ILE A 74 -9.30 -17.09 2.30
N ILE A 75 -8.32 -17.26 3.18
CA ILE A 75 -8.23 -16.51 4.45
C ILE A 75 -7.42 -15.25 4.16
N LEU A 76 -8.09 -14.08 4.13
CA LEU A 76 -7.47 -12.81 3.81
C LEU A 76 -7.28 -11.96 5.07
N THR A 77 -6.05 -11.53 5.34
CA THR A 77 -5.73 -10.48 6.31
C THR A 77 -5.70 -9.14 5.59
N ILE A 78 -6.40 -8.16 6.14
CA ILE A 78 -6.49 -6.82 5.55
C ILE A 78 -5.83 -5.81 6.50
N TRP A 79 -4.87 -5.07 5.97
CA TRP A 79 -4.25 -3.91 6.59
C TRP A 79 -4.85 -2.63 6.03
N ILE A 80 -4.83 -1.56 6.82
CA ILE A 80 -5.46 -0.29 6.46
C ILE A 80 -4.39 0.77 6.23
N TYR A 81 -4.46 1.43 5.08
CA TYR A 81 -3.85 2.72 4.83
C TYR A 81 -4.91 3.82 4.97
N ALA A 82 -4.72 4.75 5.87
CA ALA A 82 -5.54 5.96 5.94
C ALA A 82 -5.07 6.96 4.87
N SER A 83 -6.01 7.58 4.17
CA SER A 83 -5.72 8.63 3.18
C SER A 83 -6.10 9.99 3.76
N ASN A 84 -5.15 10.88 3.92
CA ASN A 84 -5.45 12.25 4.35
C ASN A 84 -6.32 12.98 3.31
N ASN A 85 -7.43 13.54 3.77
CA ASN A 85 -8.36 14.30 2.93
C ASN A 85 -8.05 15.81 2.89
N GLU A 86 -7.12 16.30 3.71
CA GLU A 86 -6.78 17.72 3.79
C GLU A 86 -6.04 18.18 2.54
N TRP A 87 -6.51 19.31 1.99
CA TRP A 87 -5.98 19.88 0.74
C TRP A 87 -4.49 20.24 0.83
N GLU A 88 -4.03 20.64 2.00
CA GLU A 88 -2.63 21.01 2.24
C GLU A 88 -1.69 19.81 2.05
N PHE A 89 -2.07 18.65 2.55
CA PHE A 89 -1.29 17.42 2.40
C PHE A 89 -1.28 16.89 0.96
N GLY A 90 -2.34 17.17 0.20
CA GLY A 90 -2.38 16.86 -1.23
C GLY A 90 -1.30 17.58 -2.05
N LYS A 91 -0.87 18.78 -1.63
CA LYS A 91 0.24 19.49 -2.28
C LYS A 91 1.57 18.77 -2.04
N ILE A 92 1.81 18.33 -0.81
CA ILE A 92 3.04 17.60 -0.44
C ILE A 92 3.10 16.29 -1.21
N GLN A 93 1.98 15.56 -1.26
CA GLN A 93 1.90 14.29 -2.01
C GLN A 93 2.16 14.50 -3.51
N LYS A 94 1.60 15.56 -4.10
CA LYS A 94 1.81 15.89 -5.51
C LYS A 94 3.28 16.21 -5.81
N GLU A 95 3.91 17.00 -4.95
CA GLU A 95 5.33 17.36 -5.09
C GLU A 95 6.23 16.12 -4.93
N LEU A 96 5.93 15.27 -3.94
CA LEU A 96 6.65 14.02 -3.74
C LEU A 96 6.51 13.09 -4.96
N ASN A 97 5.31 12.98 -5.53
CA ASN A 97 5.11 12.22 -6.77
C ASN A 97 5.91 12.78 -7.95
N GLN A 98 6.08 14.10 -8.04
CA GLN A 98 6.92 14.71 -9.09
C GLN A 98 8.40 14.36 -8.89
N ILE A 99 8.88 14.41 -7.67
CA ILE A 99 10.25 14.01 -7.33
C ILE A 99 10.48 12.54 -7.70
N ILE A 100 9.58 11.66 -7.28
CA ILE A 100 9.69 10.21 -7.50
C ILE A 100 9.75 9.84 -8.98
N ARG A 101 8.99 10.55 -9.84
CA ARG A 101 9.00 10.32 -11.30
C ARG A 101 10.37 10.53 -11.96
N ASN A 102 11.30 11.18 -11.30
CA ASN A 102 12.67 11.35 -11.80
C ASN A 102 13.55 10.10 -11.58
N TYR A 103 13.02 9.06 -10.92
CA TYR A 103 13.74 7.83 -10.59
C TYR A 103 13.06 6.65 -11.28
N GLU A 104 13.64 6.17 -12.38
CA GLU A 104 13.06 5.11 -13.23
C GLU A 104 12.89 3.76 -12.51
N ASN A 105 13.71 3.51 -11.48
CA ASN A 105 13.68 2.26 -10.72
C ASN A 105 12.64 2.25 -9.60
N ILE A 106 11.85 3.32 -9.42
CA ILE A 106 10.71 3.34 -8.52
C ILE A 106 9.45 3.03 -9.31
N ILE A 107 8.84 1.89 -9.00
CA ILE A 107 7.64 1.41 -9.66
C ILE A 107 6.41 2.16 -9.16
N GLN A 108 6.30 2.32 -7.83
CA GLN A 108 5.11 2.88 -7.20
C GLN A 108 5.43 3.49 -5.83
N MET A 109 4.63 4.49 -5.45
CA MET A 109 4.50 4.98 -4.09
C MET A 109 3.08 4.72 -3.59
N HIS A 110 2.95 4.22 -2.37
CA HIS A 110 1.67 4.10 -1.67
C HIS A 110 1.82 4.35 -0.17
N GLY A 111 0.72 4.25 0.59
CA GLY A 111 0.74 4.46 2.03
C GLY A 111 1.12 5.90 2.45
N PHE A 112 1.00 6.89 1.54
CA PHE A 112 1.27 8.28 1.90
C PHE A 112 0.32 8.73 3.01
N TYR A 113 0.89 9.15 4.12
CA TYR A 113 0.16 9.64 5.28
C TYR A 113 0.93 10.74 6.00
N VAL A 114 0.25 11.80 6.35
CA VAL A 114 0.78 12.90 7.18
C VAL A 114 0.21 12.78 8.58
N ASP A 115 1.08 12.60 9.56
CA ASP A 115 0.76 12.73 10.97
C ASP A 115 1.10 14.16 11.41
N ASP A 116 0.10 15.02 11.48
CA ASP A 116 0.22 16.41 11.88
C ASP A 116 0.57 16.59 13.35
N SER A 117 0.23 15.62 14.19
CA SER A 117 0.54 15.63 15.62
C SER A 117 2.05 15.48 15.89
N THR A 118 2.76 14.79 15.02
CA THR A 118 4.21 14.56 15.11
C THR A 118 5.01 15.23 13.99
N ASN A 119 4.35 15.95 13.08
CA ASN A 119 4.95 16.49 11.86
C ASN A 119 5.75 15.45 11.07
N ASN A 120 5.23 14.24 10.98
CA ASN A 120 5.87 13.15 10.27
C ASN A 120 5.07 12.75 9.03
N ILE A 121 5.77 12.59 7.91
CA ILE A 121 5.21 12.07 6.66
C ILE A 121 5.77 10.68 6.43
N SER A 122 4.88 9.72 6.31
CA SER A 122 5.24 8.33 5.99
C SER A 122 4.74 7.93 4.61
N PHE A 123 5.51 7.12 3.91
CA PHE A 123 5.12 6.51 2.63
C PHE A 123 6.01 5.31 2.32
N ASP A 124 5.50 4.46 1.44
CA ASP A 124 6.18 3.25 1.01
C ASP A 124 6.59 3.41 -0.46
N LEU A 125 7.81 2.98 -0.80
CA LEU A 125 8.34 2.99 -2.16
C LEU A 125 8.62 1.57 -2.61
N ILE A 126 8.00 1.18 -3.72
CA ILE A 126 8.28 -0.09 -4.39
C ILE A 126 9.36 0.14 -5.43
N PHE A 127 10.43 -0.61 -5.33
CA PHE A 127 11.55 -0.58 -6.26
C PHE A 127 11.54 -1.79 -7.21
N ASP A 128 12.03 -1.57 -8.44
CA ASP A 128 12.38 -2.66 -9.35
C ASP A 128 13.50 -3.50 -8.71
N PHE A 129 13.44 -4.82 -8.84
CA PHE A 129 14.46 -5.74 -8.34
C PHE A 129 15.87 -5.47 -8.87
N LYS A 130 16.00 -4.73 -9.96
CA LYS A 130 17.29 -4.33 -10.54
C LYS A 130 17.97 -3.21 -9.75
N GLU A 131 17.25 -2.54 -8.84
CA GLU A 131 17.85 -1.50 -8.01
C GLU A 131 18.65 -2.12 -6.87
N GLU A 132 19.98 -1.98 -6.95
CA GLU A 132 20.89 -2.56 -5.95
C GLU A 132 21.04 -1.68 -4.69
N HIS A 133 20.67 -0.39 -4.79
CA HIS A 133 20.92 0.59 -3.72
C HIS A 133 19.71 1.51 -3.45
N PRO A 134 18.53 0.97 -3.18
CA PRO A 134 17.30 1.76 -2.99
C PRO A 134 17.44 2.77 -1.85
N GLU A 135 18.21 2.44 -0.80
CA GLU A 135 18.44 3.34 0.34
C GLU A 135 19.20 4.63 -0.03
N LYS A 136 20.00 4.61 -1.11
CA LYS A 136 20.68 5.84 -1.60
C LYS A 136 19.67 6.76 -2.30
N ILE A 137 18.74 6.17 -3.06
CA ILE A 137 17.67 6.90 -3.73
C ILE A 137 16.75 7.51 -2.68
N VAL A 138 16.32 6.74 -1.69
CA VAL A 138 15.49 7.23 -0.57
C VAL A 138 16.13 8.41 0.13
N ARG A 139 17.45 8.36 0.40
CA ARG A 139 18.16 9.50 1.01
C ARG A 139 18.12 10.76 0.15
N LYS A 140 18.23 10.63 -1.17
CA LYS A 140 18.15 11.78 -2.10
C LYS A 140 16.73 12.35 -2.10
N ILE A 141 15.71 11.50 -2.21
CA ILE A 141 14.29 11.91 -2.18
C ILE A 141 13.99 12.63 -0.86
N LYS A 142 14.38 12.04 0.27
CA LYS A 142 14.18 12.67 1.60
C LYS A 142 14.84 14.04 1.68
N LYS A 143 16.04 14.20 1.16
CA LYS A 143 16.75 15.49 1.14
C LYS A 143 16.03 16.51 0.27
N GLU A 144 15.55 16.10 -0.90
CA GLU A 144 14.87 16.98 -1.85
C GLU A 144 13.52 17.45 -1.30
N ILE A 145 12.69 16.52 -0.82
CA ILE A 145 11.38 16.88 -0.25
C ILE A 145 11.51 17.71 1.04
N LYS A 146 12.50 17.39 1.90
CA LYS A 146 12.79 18.16 3.11
C LYS A 146 13.19 19.61 2.80
N SER A 147 13.85 19.87 1.67
CA SER A 147 14.18 21.23 1.26
C SER A 147 12.97 22.08 0.87
N LYS A 148 11.89 21.42 0.45
CA LYS A 148 10.62 22.06 0.05
C LYS A 148 9.64 22.21 1.23
N PHE A 149 9.64 21.20 2.11
CA PHE A 149 8.77 21.16 3.30
C PHE A 149 9.62 20.85 4.54
N PRO A 150 10.36 21.83 5.05
CA PRO A 150 11.35 21.62 6.11
C PRO A 150 10.76 21.29 7.48
N ASP A 151 9.47 21.58 7.69
CA ASP A 151 8.80 21.38 8.99
C ASP A 151 8.45 19.93 9.28
N TYR A 152 8.53 19.03 8.26
CA TYR A 152 8.17 17.64 8.39
C TYR A 152 9.41 16.73 8.45
N GLU A 153 9.32 15.66 9.23
CA GLU A 153 10.21 14.51 9.15
C GLU A 153 9.64 13.45 8.19
N TYR A 154 10.51 12.61 7.64
CA TYR A 154 10.11 11.66 6.59
C TYR A 154 10.49 10.24 6.96
N SER A 155 9.49 9.37 7.10
CA SER A 155 9.62 7.93 7.31
C SER A 155 9.29 7.20 6.01
N VAL A 156 10.23 6.43 5.48
CA VAL A 156 10.06 5.73 4.20
C VAL A 156 10.31 4.25 4.41
N ILE A 157 9.35 3.44 4.00
CA ILE A 157 9.50 1.98 3.91
C ILE A 157 9.95 1.65 2.49
N ILE A 158 11.00 0.85 2.39
CA ILE A 158 11.46 0.30 1.12
C ILE A 158 10.82 -1.07 0.95
N ASP A 159 10.06 -1.24 -0.10
CA ASP A 159 9.46 -2.50 -0.47
C ASP A 159 9.93 -2.93 -1.86
N ASN A 160 9.96 -4.23 -2.08
CA ASN A 160 10.28 -4.80 -3.37
C ASN A 160 9.00 -5.28 -4.03
N ASP A 161 8.91 -5.14 -5.34
CA ASP A 161 7.76 -5.65 -6.06
C ASP A 161 7.70 -7.18 -5.94
N VAL A 162 6.78 -7.64 -5.09
CA VAL A 162 6.48 -9.07 -4.93
C VAL A 162 5.27 -9.50 -5.73
N SER A 163 4.74 -8.60 -6.58
CA SER A 163 3.51 -8.82 -7.35
C SER A 163 3.74 -9.40 -8.76
N GLU A 164 5.01 -9.60 -9.19
CA GLU A 164 5.34 -10.30 -10.44
C GLU A 164 5.46 -11.82 -10.28
#